data_a8bf8892e1fdfc075655705432a940c7
#
_entry.id   a8bf8892e1fdfc075655705432a940c7
#
_cell.length_a   1.000
_cell.length_b   1.000
_cell.length_c   1.000
_cell.angle_alpha   90.00
_cell.angle_beta   90.00
_cell.angle_gamma   90.00
#
_symmetry.space_group_name_H-M   'P 1'
#
loop_
_entity.id
_entity.type
_entity.pdbx_description
1 polymer ?
#
loop_
_entity_poly.entity_id
_entity_poly.type
_entity_poly.pdbx_seq_one_letter_code
_entity_poly.pdbx_strand_id
1 'polypeptide(L)'
;MCIRDRCVPGHEIVGKVSAVGSEVSGFRAGDLVGVGCIVDSCQHCEECDAGQENYCDGMVGTYNGPTADAPGHTLGGYSEQIVVHQRYVLRVRHREEQLAAVAPLLCAGVTTWSPLRHWNAGPGKKVGVVGIGGLGHMGVKLAHALGAHVVAFTTSDSKREAALALGADEVVVSRDAAQMAAHAKSFDLIVNTVAAPHDLDAFLVLLKRDGAMVLVGAPATPHPSPGVFNLIMKRRTLAGSLIGGIPETQEMLDFCAEHGVVADIELIRAEEINAAYERMLKGDVKYRFVIDNTTLAG
;
A
#
# COMPACT_ATOMS: atom_id res chain seq x y z
N MET A 1 -10.40 12.91 -7.11
CA MET A 1 -11.86 12.82 -6.95
C MET A 1 -12.40 12.11 -8.14
N CYS A 2 -12.65 10.88 -7.94
CA CYS A 2 -13.09 10.06 -9.02
C CYS A 2 -14.52 10.23 -9.27
N ILE A 3 -14.86 10.50 -10.41
CA ILE A 3 -16.15 10.66 -10.69
C ILE A 3 -16.34 10.26 -11.98
N ARG A 4 -17.25 9.73 -12.14
CA ARG A 4 -18.62 9.75 -12.24
C ARG A 4 -18.96 8.76 -13.29
N ASP A 5 -20.06 8.62 -13.68
CA ASP A 5 -20.84 7.89 -14.66
C ASP A 5 -20.10 7.07 -15.78
N ARG A 6 -18.77 7.08 -15.91
CA ARG A 6 -18.01 6.34 -16.95
C ARG A 6 -16.65 5.85 -16.48
N CYS A 7 -16.40 5.84 -15.18
CA CYS A 7 -15.18 5.30 -14.62
C CYS A 7 -15.40 3.85 -14.17
N VAL A 8 -14.51 2.95 -14.57
CA VAL A 8 -14.37 1.62 -13.97
C VAL A 8 -13.17 1.69 -13.01
N PRO A 9 -13.38 1.76 -11.70
CA PRO A 9 -12.29 1.87 -10.74
C PRO A 9 -11.58 0.54 -10.49
N GLY A 10 -10.60 0.56 -9.57
CA GLY A 10 -9.85 -0.60 -9.12
C GLY A 10 -8.44 -0.70 -9.71
N HIS A 11 -7.44 -0.77 -8.81
CA HIS A 11 -6.02 -0.84 -9.15
C HIS A 11 -5.28 -1.90 -8.33
N GLU A 12 -6.01 -2.85 -7.80
CA GLU A 12 -5.52 -3.99 -7.02
C GLU A 12 -6.13 -5.26 -7.65
N ILE A 13 -5.61 -5.70 -8.78
CA ILE A 13 -6.22 -6.71 -9.63
C ILE A 13 -5.40 -7.98 -9.60
N VAL A 14 -6.04 -9.10 -9.30
CA VAL A 14 -5.45 -10.43 -9.43
C VAL A 14 -6.35 -11.31 -10.28
N GLY A 15 -5.74 -12.23 -11.03
CA GLY A 15 -6.49 -13.12 -11.90
C GLY A 15 -5.61 -14.05 -12.69
N LYS A 16 -6.19 -14.60 -13.75
CA LYS A 16 -5.51 -15.49 -14.70
C LYS A 16 -5.41 -14.83 -16.08
N VAL A 17 -4.28 -15.02 -16.73
CA VAL A 17 -4.13 -14.65 -18.13
C VAL A 17 -5.12 -15.48 -18.97
N SER A 18 -6.03 -14.81 -19.66
CA SER A 18 -6.99 -15.47 -20.56
C SER A 18 -6.44 -15.62 -21.97
N ALA A 19 -5.71 -14.60 -22.46
CA ALA A 19 -5.07 -14.60 -23.76
C ALA A 19 -3.82 -13.70 -23.75
N VAL A 20 -2.91 -13.91 -24.69
CA VAL A 20 -1.72 -13.10 -24.89
C VAL A 20 -1.60 -12.69 -26.36
N GLY A 21 -1.06 -11.49 -26.61
CA GLY A 21 -0.71 -11.05 -27.96
C GLY A 21 0.46 -11.84 -28.55
N SER A 22 0.62 -11.82 -29.87
CA SER A 22 1.63 -12.57 -30.60
C SER A 22 3.08 -12.24 -30.20
N GLU A 23 3.33 -11.05 -29.68
CA GLU A 23 4.67 -10.59 -29.26
C GLU A 23 4.95 -10.77 -27.77
N VAL A 24 4.01 -11.33 -27.01
CA VAL A 24 4.20 -11.60 -25.59
C VAL A 24 5.02 -12.86 -25.39
N SER A 25 6.17 -12.75 -24.72
CA SER A 25 7.06 -13.87 -24.45
C SER A 25 7.13 -14.28 -22.98
N GLY A 26 6.68 -13.38 -22.08
CA GLY A 26 6.81 -13.57 -20.63
C GLY A 26 5.66 -14.29 -19.96
N PHE A 27 4.49 -14.39 -20.60
CA PHE A 27 3.26 -14.92 -20.02
C PHE A 27 2.53 -15.84 -20.98
N ARG A 28 1.68 -16.72 -20.44
CA ARG A 28 0.80 -17.61 -21.19
C ARG A 28 -0.57 -17.72 -20.52
N ALA A 29 -1.55 -18.15 -21.27
CA ALA A 29 -2.89 -18.42 -20.73
C ALA A 29 -2.82 -19.39 -19.53
N GLY A 30 -3.54 -19.07 -18.47
CA GLY A 30 -3.57 -19.79 -17.20
C GLY A 30 -2.58 -19.30 -16.14
N ASP A 31 -1.58 -18.47 -16.48
CA ASP A 31 -0.65 -17.91 -15.49
C ASP A 31 -1.41 -17.02 -14.48
N LEU A 32 -1.05 -17.16 -13.19
CA LEU A 32 -1.56 -16.29 -12.12
C LEU A 32 -0.79 -14.97 -12.14
N VAL A 33 -1.53 -13.88 -12.23
CA VAL A 33 -0.96 -12.55 -12.42
C VAL A 33 -1.67 -11.48 -11.59
N GLY A 34 -0.99 -10.35 -11.42
CA GLY A 34 -1.54 -9.14 -10.82
C GLY A 34 -1.28 -7.92 -11.69
N VAL A 35 -2.15 -6.91 -11.55
CA VAL A 35 -1.96 -5.57 -12.06
C VAL A 35 -2.16 -4.59 -10.92
N GLY A 36 -1.14 -3.80 -10.64
CA GLY A 36 -1.14 -2.83 -9.55
C GLY A 36 -1.63 -1.46 -9.97
N CYS A 37 -1.00 -0.43 -9.42
CA CYS A 37 -1.42 0.97 -9.60
C CYS A 37 -1.05 1.58 -10.96
N ILE A 38 -0.15 0.95 -11.73
CA ILE A 38 0.45 1.50 -12.95
C ILE A 38 0.23 0.54 -14.12
N VAL A 39 -0.20 1.06 -15.27
CA VAL A 39 -0.38 0.29 -16.51
C VAL A 39 0.43 0.83 -17.68
N ASP A 40 1.00 2.04 -17.57
CA ASP A 40 1.91 2.60 -18.56
C ASP A 40 2.83 3.67 -17.95
N SER A 41 3.94 3.97 -18.65
CA SER A 41 4.88 5.05 -18.36
C SER A 41 5.64 5.43 -19.64
N CYS A 42 6.49 6.45 -19.61
CA CYS A 42 7.24 6.84 -20.82
C CYS A 42 8.28 5.79 -21.25
N GLN A 43 8.74 4.92 -20.35
CA GLN A 43 9.65 3.79 -20.56
C GLN A 43 11.10 4.15 -20.97
N HIS A 44 11.50 5.42 -20.90
CA HIS A 44 12.84 5.89 -21.37
C HIS A 44 13.40 7.06 -20.53
N CYS A 45 12.78 7.46 -19.42
CA CYS A 45 13.35 8.42 -18.47
C CYS A 45 14.18 7.70 -17.40
N GLU A 46 14.94 8.47 -16.64
CA GLU A 46 15.82 7.97 -15.57
C GLU A 46 15.05 7.10 -14.58
N GLU A 47 13.83 7.51 -14.20
CA GLU A 47 12.97 6.76 -13.28
C GLU A 47 12.54 5.42 -13.86
N CYS A 48 12.17 5.39 -15.14
CA CYS A 48 11.79 4.14 -15.82
C CYS A 48 12.98 3.20 -15.99
N ASP A 49 14.16 3.73 -16.30
CA ASP A 49 15.39 2.94 -16.44
C ASP A 49 15.86 2.39 -15.08
N ALA A 50 15.56 3.11 -13.99
CA ALA A 50 15.80 2.68 -12.61
C ALA A 50 14.73 1.70 -12.07
N GLY A 51 13.67 1.39 -12.83
CA GLY A 51 12.54 0.59 -12.35
C GLY A 51 11.67 1.30 -11.31
N GLN A 52 11.63 2.62 -11.38
CA GLN A 52 10.84 3.48 -10.50
C GLN A 52 9.76 4.23 -11.31
N GLU A 53 9.00 3.49 -12.08
CA GLU A 53 7.96 4.01 -12.97
C GLU A 53 6.91 4.85 -12.25
N ASN A 54 6.76 4.65 -10.94
CA ASN A 54 5.90 5.43 -10.04
C ASN A 54 6.31 6.90 -9.91
N TYR A 55 7.54 7.26 -10.26
CA TYR A 55 8.04 8.64 -10.27
C TYR A 55 8.16 9.22 -11.68
N CYS A 56 7.82 8.46 -12.73
CA CYS A 56 7.82 8.93 -14.10
C CYS A 56 6.73 9.98 -14.33
N ASP A 57 7.05 11.13 -14.92
CA ASP A 57 6.07 12.17 -15.27
C ASP A 57 5.00 11.69 -16.26
N GLY A 58 5.33 10.66 -17.05
CA GLY A 58 4.41 9.99 -17.98
C GLY A 58 3.73 8.75 -17.39
N MET A 59 3.71 8.57 -16.08
CA MET A 59 3.04 7.45 -15.44
C MET A 59 1.52 7.48 -15.69
N VAL A 60 0.97 6.35 -16.10
CA VAL A 60 -0.47 6.17 -16.30
C VAL A 60 -1.02 5.20 -15.25
N GLY A 61 -1.97 5.70 -14.47
CA GLY A 61 -2.67 4.90 -13.47
C GLY A 61 -3.59 3.84 -14.08
N THR A 62 -3.81 2.76 -13.37
CA THR A 62 -4.60 1.60 -13.80
C THR A 62 -6.06 1.95 -14.08
N TYR A 63 -6.60 2.97 -13.44
CA TYR A 63 -7.91 3.51 -13.78
C TYR A 63 -7.88 5.04 -13.78
N ASN A 64 -8.75 5.63 -14.60
CA ASN A 64 -8.90 7.09 -14.75
C ASN A 64 -7.58 7.82 -15.09
N GLY A 65 -6.58 7.10 -15.58
CA GLY A 65 -5.37 7.66 -16.16
C GLY A 65 -5.63 8.11 -17.60
N PRO A 66 -5.01 9.21 -18.09
CA PRO A 66 -5.25 9.69 -19.45
C PRO A 66 -4.69 8.69 -20.48
N THR A 67 -5.44 8.47 -21.57
CA THR A 67 -5.01 7.68 -22.73
C THR A 67 -5.35 8.40 -24.04
N ALA A 68 -4.61 8.10 -25.10
CA ALA A 68 -4.92 8.60 -26.45
C ALA A 68 -6.11 7.88 -27.08
N ASP A 69 -6.36 6.64 -26.67
CA ASP A 69 -7.44 5.81 -27.21
C ASP A 69 -8.77 6.09 -26.50
N ALA A 70 -9.88 5.74 -27.16
CA ALA A 70 -11.19 5.81 -26.54
C ALA A 70 -11.29 4.80 -25.36
N PRO A 71 -11.86 5.18 -24.23
CA PRO A 71 -12.66 6.39 -23.93
C PRO A 71 -11.84 7.61 -23.46
N GLY A 72 -10.52 7.67 -23.67
CA GLY A 72 -9.65 8.77 -23.26
C GLY A 72 -9.11 8.63 -21.83
N HIS A 73 -9.39 7.52 -21.18
CA HIS A 73 -8.87 7.18 -19.84
C HIS A 73 -8.86 5.66 -19.63
N THR A 74 -8.00 5.21 -18.73
CA THR A 74 -7.89 3.80 -18.36
C THR A 74 -9.10 3.34 -17.57
N LEU A 75 -9.45 2.06 -17.71
CA LEU A 75 -10.51 1.36 -16.98
C LEU A 75 -9.88 0.29 -16.08
N GLY A 76 -10.28 0.25 -14.81
CA GLY A 76 -9.66 -0.59 -13.79
C GLY A 76 -10.37 -1.93 -13.54
N GLY A 77 -10.09 -2.50 -12.39
CA GLY A 77 -10.39 -3.89 -12.04
C GLY A 77 -11.81 -4.19 -11.58
N TYR A 78 -12.72 -3.21 -11.53
CA TYR A 78 -14.14 -3.51 -11.32
C TYR A 78 -14.76 -3.96 -12.64
N SER A 79 -14.15 -4.99 -13.24
CA SER A 79 -14.49 -5.55 -14.55
C SER A 79 -14.05 -7.01 -14.61
N GLU A 80 -14.63 -7.77 -15.51
CA GLU A 80 -14.29 -9.19 -15.70
C GLU A 80 -12.91 -9.38 -16.33
N GLN A 81 -12.47 -8.43 -17.14
CA GLN A 81 -11.22 -8.49 -17.90
C GLN A 81 -10.55 -7.13 -18.01
N ILE A 82 -9.24 -7.14 -18.11
CA ILE A 82 -8.42 -5.97 -18.41
C ILE A 82 -7.33 -6.35 -19.41
N VAL A 83 -7.01 -5.46 -20.34
CA VAL A 83 -5.88 -5.61 -21.27
C VAL A 83 -4.77 -4.70 -20.80
N VAL A 84 -3.59 -5.25 -20.58
CA VAL A 84 -2.42 -4.53 -20.03
C VAL A 84 -1.17 -4.94 -20.79
N HIS A 85 -0.29 -4.00 -21.06
CA HIS A 85 1.01 -4.29 -21.65
C HIS A 85 1.84 -5.18 -20.70
N GLN A 86 2.49 -6.22 -21.21
CA GLN A 86 3.19 -7.24 -20.40
C GLN A 86 4.20 -6.68 -19.40
N ARG A 87 4.77 -5.49 -19.64
CA ARG A 87 5.71 -4.80 -18.73
C ARG A 87 5.10 -4.47 -17.38
N TYR A 88 3.80 -4.24 -17.33
CA TYR A 88 3.07 -3.83 -16.11
C TYR A 88 2.28 -4.98 -15.47
N VAL A 89 2.45 -6.20 -15.99
CA VAL A 89 1.85 -7.41 -15.43
C VAL A 89 2.84 -8.07 -14.47
N LEU A 90 2.37 -8.38 -13.27
CA LEU A 90 3.16 -8.95 -12.18
C LEU A 90 2.85 -10.44 -12.02
N ARG A 91 3.85 -11.25 -11.73
CA ARG A 91 3.65 -12.67 -11.44
C ARG A 91 3.19 -12.87 -10.01
N VAL A 92 2.13 -13.64 -9.81
CA VAL A 92 1.68 -14.03 -8.48
C VAL A 92 2.11 -15.47 -8.21
N ARG A 93 2.97 -15.66 -7.19
CA ARG A 93 3.51 -16.97 -6.78
C ARG A 93 2.78 -17.58 -5.58
N HIS A 94 1.81 -16.86 -5.03
CA HIS A 94 0.93 -17.37 -4.00
C HIS A 94 0.05 -18.49 -4.55
N ARG A 95 -0.50 -19.31 -3.65
CA ARG A 95 -1.47 -20.33 -4.02
C ARG A 95 -2.78 -19.69 -4.50
N GLU A 96 -3.48 -20.36 -5.40
CA GLU A 96 -4.70 -19.83 -6.02
C GLU A 96 -5.77 -19.44 -4.97
N GLU A 97 -5.89 -20.21 -3.89
CA GLU A 97 -6.85 -19.94 -2.81
C GLU A 97 -6.56 -18.64 -2.05
N GLN A 98 -5.34 -18.10 -2.19
CA GLN A 98 -4.92 -16.87 -1.53
C GLN A 98 -5.10 -15.62 -2.42
N LEU A 99 -5.47 -15.78 -3.70
CA LEU A 99 -5.50 -14.67 -4.67
C LEU A 99 -6.29 -13.46 -4.18
N ALA A 100 -7.47 -13.66 -3.60
CA ALA A 100 -8.25 -12.56 -3.06
C ALA A 100 -7.46 -11.74 -2.02
N ALA A 101 -6.71 -12.41 -1.14
CA ALA A 101 -5.90 -11.77 -0.11
C ALA A 101 -4.58 -11.20 -0.65
N VAL A 102 -4.18 -11.56 -1.87
CA VAL A 102 -3.02 -10.98 -2.59
C VAL A 102 -3.37 -9.65 -3.25
N ALA A 103 -4.62 -9.46 -3.70
CA ALA A 103 -5.00 -8.24 -4.41
C ALA A 103 -4.57 -6.94 -3.70
N PRO A 104 -4.80 -6.75 -2.39
CA PRO A 104 -4.38 -5.54 -1.70
C PRO A 104 -2.86 -5.34 -1.60
N LEU A 105 -2.05 -6.38 -1.81
CA LEU A 105 -0.59 -6.25 -1.83
C LEU A 105 -0.14 -5.31 -2.96
N LEU A 106 -0.88 -5.29 -4.07
CA LEU A 106 -0.57 -4.52 -5.27
C LEU A 106 -0.67 -2.99 -5.09
N CYS A 107 -1.23 -2.54 -3.98
CA CYS A 107 -1.25 -1.13 -3.58
C CYS A 107 -0.83 -0.97 -2.12
N ALA A 108 -1.62 -1.45 -1.16
CA ALA A 108 -1.33 -1.31 0.26
C ALA A 108 -0.01 -2.01 0.65
N GLY A 109 0.29 -3.15 0.03
CA GLY A 109 1.54 -3.87 0.22
C GLY A 109 2.73 -3.04 -0.25
N VAL A 110 2.81 -2.73 -1.54
CA VAL A 110 3.95 -2.00 -2.11
C VAL A 110 4.11 -0.59 -1.51
N THR A 111 3.02 0.12 -1.21
CA THR A 111 3.08 1.45 -0.58
C THR A 111 3.77 1.43 0.78
N THR A 112 3.62 0.35 1.53
CA THR A 112 4.28 0.20 2.84
C THR A 112 5.62 -0.54 2.73
N TRP A 113 5.81 -1.40 1.73
CA TRP A 113 7.06 -2.08 1.42
C TRP A 113 8.17 -1.11 1.03
N SER A 114 7.89 -0.21 0.07
CA SER A 114 8.88 0.72 -0.48
C SER A 114 9.62 1.51 0.61
N PRO A 115 8.95 2.24 1.54
CA PRO A 115 9.67 2.92 2.61
C PRO A 115 10.36 1.96 3.59
N LEU A 116 9.81 0.77 3.86
CA LEU A 116 10.47 -0.22 4.72
C LEU A 116 11.82 -0.66 4.12
N ARG A 117 11.86 -0.91 2.81
CA ARG A 117 13.08 -1.29 2.11
C ARG A 117 14.06 -0.14 1.98
N HIS A 118 13.59 1.04 1.55
CA HIS A 118 14.44 2.22 1.35
C HIS A 118 15.17 2.65 2.63
N TRP A 119 14.49 2.62 3.78
CA TRP A 119 15.07 2.97 5.09
C TRP A 119 15.60 1.75 5.86
N ASN A 120 15.80 0.61 5.19
CA ASN A 120 16.43 -0.59 5.72
C ASN A 120 15.77 -1.09 7.02
N ALA A 121 14.43 -1.22 7.02
CA ALA A 121 13.72 -1.91 8.09
C ALA A 121 14.17 -3.37 8.16
N GLY A 122 14.39 -3.90 9.39
CA GLY A 122 14.86 -5.26 9.57
C GLY A 122 15.38 -5.51 10.97
N PRO A 123 16.15 -6.59 11.20
CA PRO A 123 16.67 -6.93 12.51
C PRO A 123 17.45 -5.79 13.18
N GLY A 124 17.17 -5.53 14.45
CA GLY A 124 17.79 -4.48 15.23
C GLY A 124 17.24 -3.06 14.97
N LYS A 125 16.25 -2.90 14.07
CA LYS A 125 15.55 -1.63 13.81
C LYS A 125 14.22 -1.61 14.56
N LYS A 126 13.89 -0.45 15.13
CA LYS A 126 12.57 -0.18 15.71
C LYS A 126 11.76 0.64 14.71
N VAL A 127 10.65 0.04 14.26
CA VAL A 127 9.76 0.61 13.23
C VAL A 127 8.42 0.94 13.86
N GLY A 128 7.98 2.18 13.69
CA GLY A 128 6.63 2.63 14.05
C GLY A 128 5.71 2.60 12.83
N VAL A 129 4.50 2.11 13.00
CA VAL A 129 3.44 2.21 11.99
C VAL A 129 2.29 3.03 12.56
N VAL A 130 2.02 4.18 11.97
CA VAL A 130 0.97 5.10 12.43
C VAL A 130 -0.31 4.87 11.65
N GLY A 131 -1.36 4.49 12.39
CA GLY A 131 -2.66 4.15 11.81
C GLY A 131 -2.76 2.66 11.43
N ILE A 132 -3.77 1.97 11.97
CA ILE A 132 -4.05 0.57 11.67
C ILE A 132 -5.35 0.49 10.87
N GLY A 133 -5.21 0.59 9.58
CA GLY A 133 -6.26 0.52 8.56
C GLY A 133 -5.77 -0.24 7.34
N GLY A 134 -6.35 0.04 6.16
CA GLY A 134 -6.04 -0.66 4.91
C GLY A 134 -4.57 -0.64 4.47
N LEU A 135 -3.81 0.44 4.77
CA LEU A 135 -2.35 0.49 4.56
C LEU A 135 -1.60 -0.04 5.78
N GLY A 136 -1.94 0.46 6.97
CA GLY A 136 -1.16 0.20 8.16
C GLY A 136 -1.11 -1.27 8.59
N HIS A 137 -2.17 -2.07 8.33
CA HIS A 137 -2.11 -3.50 8.62
C HIS A 137 -1.03 -4.20 7.79
N MET A 138 -0.86 -3.81 6.52
CA MET A 138 0.23 -4.32 5.68
C MET A 138 1.60 -3.82 6.16
N GLY A 139 1.68 -2.54 6.57
CA GLY A 139 2.91 -2.00 7.14
C GLY A 139 3.39 -2.76 8.38
N VAL A 140 2.48 -3.16 9.27
CA VAL A 140 2.80 -4.00 10.44
C VAL A 140 3.28 -5.39 10.00
N LYS A 141 2.51 -6.08 9.15
CA LYS A 141 2.84 -7.43 8.66
C LYS A 141 4.20 -7.47 7.95
N LEU A 142 4.45 -6.52 7.08
CA LEU A 142 5.70 -6.46 6.31
C LEU A 142 6.91 -6.09 7.18
N ALA A 143 6.77 -5.10 8.08
CA ALA A 143 7.85 -4.75 9.00
C ALA A 143 8.20 -5.93 9.94
N HIS A 144 7.19 -6.66 10.42
CA HIS A 144 7.38 -7.87 11.21
C HIS A 144 8.08 -8.98 10.40
N ALA A 145 7.62 -9.26 9.20
CA ALA A 145 8.22 -10.27 8.32
C ALA A 145 9.66 -9.93 7.93
N LEU A 146 10.02 -8.64 7.85
CA LEU A 146 11.40 -8.17 7.67
C LEU A 146 12.26 -8.32 8.94
N GLY A 147 11.69 -8.70 10.08
CA GLY A 147 12.40 -8.92 11.35
C GLY A 147 12.65 -7.65 12.17
N ALA A 148 11.94 -6.56 11.90
CA ALA A 148 12.01 -5.35 12.71
C ALA A 148 11.25 -5.51 14.02
N HIS A 149 11.61 -4.69 15.03
CA HIS A 149 10.76 -4.52 16.22
C HIS A 149 9.66 -3.52 15.90
N VAL A 150 8.41 -3.96 15.85
CA VAL A 150 7.27 -3.21 15.31
C VAL A 150 6.41 -2.64 16.42
N VAL A 151 6.21 -1.32 16.38
CA VAL A 151 5.27 -0.61 17.27
C VAL A 151 4.12 -0.03 16.45
N ALA A 152 2.92 -0.48 16.74
CA ALA A 152 1.71 0.03 16.09
C ALA A 152 1.13 1.21 16.88
N PHE A 153 0.89 2.34 16.23
CA PHE A 153 0.23 3.50 16.81
C PHE A 153 -1.24 3.51 16.44
N THR A 154 -2.09 3.59 17.44
CA THR A 154 -3.55 3.68 17.29
C THR A 154 -4.13 4.81 18.13
N THR A 155 -5.33 5.26 17.82
CA THR A 155 -6.04 6.27 18.62
C THR A 155 -6.90 5.68 19.73
N SER A 156 -7.07 4.35 19.75
CA SER A 156 -7.94 3.64 20.70
C SER A 156 -7.32 2.30 21.10
N ASP A 157 -7.45 1.96 22.36
CA ASP A 157 -6.98 0.66 22.88
C ASP A 157 -7.77 -0.54 22.30
N SER A 158 -8.97 -0.32 21.81
CA SER A 158 -9.81 -1.36 21.18
C SER A 158 -9.17 -2.05 19.97
N LYS A 159 -8.13 -1.45 19.38
CA LYS A 159 -7.37 -2.05 18.27
C LYS A 159 -6.12 -2.80 18.70
N ARG A 160 -5.82 -2.86 20.00
CA ARG A 160 -4.58 -3.47 20.53
C ARG A 160 -4.42 -4.93 20.13
N GLU A 161 -5.41 -5.75 20.45
CA GLU A 161 -5.35 -7.18 20.16
C GLU A 161 -5.20 -7.45 18.66
N ALA A 162 -5.95 -6.72 17.85
CA ALA A 162 -5.86 -6.84 16.40
C ALA A 162 -4.47 -6.44 15.87
N ALA A 163 -3.86 -5.37 16.39
CA ALA A 163 -2.53 -4.95 15.97
C ALA A 163 -1.44 -5.96 16.39
N LEU A 164 -1.55 -6.54 17.57
CA LEU A 164 -0.65 -7.62 18.02
C LEU A 164 -0.80 -8.87 17.14
N ALA A 165 -2.03 -9.24 16.79
CA ALA A 165 -2.29 -10.36 15.88
C ALA A 165 -1.72 -10.16 14.47
N LEU A 166 -1.55 -8.91 14.02
CA LEU A 166 -0.88 -8.57 12.75
C LEU A 166 0.65 -8.73 12.82
N GLY A 167 1.23 -8.91 14.02
CA GLY A 167 2.67 -9.03 14.22
C GLY A 167 3.32 -7.80 14.85
N ALA A 168 2.57 -6.85 15.42
CA ALA A 168 3.17 -5.79 16.22
C ALA A 168 3.71 -6.35 17.54
N ASP A 169 4.91 -5.94 17.94
CA ASP A 169 5.50 -6.28 19.25
C ASP A 169 4.92 -5.41 20.37
N GLU A 170 4.59 -4.16 20.04
CA GLU A 170 4.03 -3.19 20.97
C GLU A 170 2.90 -2.39 20.32
N VAL A 171 1.97 -1.91 21.14
CA VAL A 171 0.89 -1.01 20.69
C VAL A 171 0.84 0.22 21.59
N VAL A 172 0.89 1.38 20.97
CA VAL A 172 0.86 2.68 21.64
C VAL A 172 -0.42 3.42 21.28
N VAL A 173 -1.17 3.87 22.29
CA VAL A 173 -2.31 4.75 22.10
C VAL A 173 -1.79 6.18 21.95
N SER A 174 -1.84 6.73 20.74
CA SER A 174 -1.24 8.03 20.42
C SER A 174 -1.87 9.23 21.13
N ARG A 175 -3.04 9.06 21.73
CA ARG A 175 -3.69 10.08 22.59
C ARG A 175 -3.21 10.04 24.03
N ASP A 176 -2.46 8.99 24.42
CA ASP A 176 -1.89 8.86 25.75
C ASP A 176 -0.46 9.44 25.74
N ALA A 177 -0.32 10.61 26.35
CA ALA A 177 0.97 11.31 26.37
C ALA A 177 2.07 10.55 27.11
N ALA A 178 1.72 9.74 28.13
CA ALA A 178 2.69 8.94 28.87
C ALA A 178 3.22 7.79 28.01
N GLN A 179 2.33 7.08 27.29
CA GLN A 179 2.75 6.04 26.35
C GLN A 179 3.63 6.63 25.24
N MET A 180 3.27 7.77 24.66
CA MET A 180 4.09 8.44 23.64
C MET A 180 5.46 8.84 24.19
N ALA A 181 5.51 9.45 25.38
CA ALA A 181 6.75 9.90 26.02
C ALA A 181 7.72 8.73 26.32
N ALA A 182 7.20 7.57 26.67
CA ALA A 182 8.01 6.37 26.92
C ALA A 182 8.81 5.92 25.69
N HIS A 183 8.36 6.30 24.49
CA HIS A 183 9.02 5.97 23.21
C HIS A 183 9.87 7.11 22.64
N ALA A 184 10.09 8.19 23.38
CA ALA A 184 10.88 9.31 22.89
C ALA A 184 12.28 8.89 22.41
N LYS A 185 12.69 9.35 21.22
CA LYS A 185 14.02 9.11 20.63
C LYS A 185 14.39 7.62 20.49
N SER A 186 13.41 6.76 20.18
CA SER A 186 13.61 5.30 20.13
C SER A 186 13.44 4.67 18.75
N PHE A 187 12.80 5.36 17.79
CA PHE A 187 12.52 4.80 16.47
C PHE A 187 13.60 5.11 15.45
N ASP A 188 13.91 4.11 14.62
CA ASP A 188 14.75 4.26 13.43
C ASP A 188 13.90 4.77 12.24
N LEU A 189 12.69 4.25 12.12
CA LEU A 189 11.74 4.56 11.06
C LEU A 189 10.32 4.66 11.62
N ILE A 190 9.54 5.61 11.12
CA ILE A 190 8.09 5.68 11.33
C ILE A 190 7.40 5.78 9.97
N VAL A 191 6.56 4.82 9.63
CA VAL A 191 5.71 4.85 8.43
C VAL A 191 4.33 5.37 8.83
N ASN A 192 3.96 6.53 8.28
CA ASN A 192 2.69 7.18 8.58
C ASN A 192 1.68 6.92 7.48
N THR A 193 0.67 6.12 7.78
CA THR A 193 -0.37 5.69 6.84
C THR A 193 -1.69 6.45 6.98
N VAL A 194 -1.73 7.46 7.85
CA VAL A 194 -2.96 8.20 8.18
C VAL A 194 -3.28 9.22 7.08
N ALA A 195 -4.43 9.08 6.45
CA ALA A 195 -4.93 9.98 5.40
C ALA A 195 -5.80 11.14 5.96
N ALA A 196 -5.49 11.61 7.16
CA ALA A 196 -6.15 12.76 7.79
C ALA A 196 -5.10 13.70 8.39
N PRO A 197 -5.32 15.03 8.39
CA PRO A 197 -4.40 15.97 9.02
C PRO A 197 -4.24 15.68 10.51
N HIS A 198 -3.01 15.66 10.98
CA HIS A 198 -2.67 15.48 12.40
C HIS A 198 -1.30 16.09 12.69
N ASP A 199 -0.97 16.21 13.97
CA ASP A 199 0.30 16.73 14.44
C ASP A 199 1.44 15.74 14.14
N LEU A 200 2.32 16.09 13.21
CA LEU A 200 3.50 15.29 12.86
C LEU A 200 4.60 15.40 13.93
N ASP A 201 4.68 16.51 14.67
CA ASP A 201 5.70 16.73 15.70
C ASP A 201 5.57 15.71 16.83
N ALA A 202 4.34 15.28 17.15
CA ALA A 202 4.10 14.22 18.13
C ALA A 202 4.84 12.92 17.82
N PHE A 203 5.08 12.64 16.53
CA PHE A 203 5.80 11.45 16.08
C PHE A 203 7.28 11.74 15.76
N LEU A 204 7.60 12.92 15.23
CA LEU A 204 8.98 13.30 14.93
C LEU A 204 9.87 13.25 16.17
N VAL A 205 9.35 13.65 17.34
CA VAL A 205 10.12 13.60 18.61
C VAL A 205 10.45 12.18 19.06
N LEU A 206 9.74 11.17 18.56
CA LEU A 206 9.99 9.77 18.86
C LEU A 206 11.17 9.18 18.08
N LEU A 207 11.58 9.83 16.98
CA LEU A 207 12.70 9.38 16.16
C LEU A 207 14.04 9.58 16.88
N LYS A 208 14.93 8.62 16.70
CA LYS A 208 16.36 8.73 17.04
C LYS A 208 17.04 9.87 16.27
N ARG A 209 18.34 10.09 16.52
CA ARG A 209 19.19 10.82 15.57
C ARG A 209 19.27 10.02 14.26
N ASP A 210 19.14 10.71 13.14
CA ASP A 210 19.13 10.15 11.78
C ASP A 210 17.91 9.27 11.47
N GLY A 211 16.91 9.24 12.35
CA GLY A 211 15.67 8.52 12.09
C GLY A 211 14.79 9.22 11.05
N ALA A 212 13.96 8.45 10.35
CA ALA A 212 13.08 8.96 9.32
C ALA A 212 11.59 8.74 9.66
N MET A 213 10.77 9.73 9.32
CA MET A 213 9.31 9.59 9.25
C MET A 213 8.88 9.71 7.80
N VAL A 214 8.18 8.70 7.29
CA VAL A 214 7.76 8.62 5.89
C VAL A 214 6.24 8.68 5.79
N LEU A 215 5.75 9.65 5.04
CA LEU A 215 4.32 9.85 4.79
C LEU A 215 3.92 9.03 3.56
N VAL A 216 2.97 8.13 3.74
CA VAL A 216 2.34 7.35 2.66
C VAL A 216 0.83 7.53 2.63
N GLY A 217 0.25 8.11 3.68
CA GLY A 217 -1.15 8.53 3.70
C GLY A 217 -1.31 9.92 3.07
N ALA A 218 -2.30 10.10 2.21
CA ALA A 218 -2.57 11.35 1.50
C ALA A 218 -3.83 12.05 2.06
N PRO A 219 -3.70 13.00 3.00
CA PRO A 219 -4.84 13.72 3.53
C PRO A 219 -5.41 14.72 2.50
N ALA A 220 -6.72 14.94 2.54
CA ALA A 220 -7.39 15.89 1.64
C ALA A 220 -7.01 17.36 1.88
N THR A 221 -6.53 17.67 3.09
CA THR A 221 -6.02 19.01 3.46
C THR A 221 -4.64 18.87 4.10
N PRO A 222 -3.76 19.89 3.98
CA PRO A 222 -2.39 19.80 4.49
C PRO A 222 -2.32 19.48 5.99
N HIS A 223 -1.26 18.80 6.40
CA HIS A 223 -0.87 18.69 7.80
C HIS A 223 -0.48 20.07 8.37
N PRO A 224 -0.61 20.30 9.68
CA PRO A 224 0.07 21.41 10.33
C PRO A 224 1.57 21.39 10.02
N SER A 225 2.19 22.55 9.85
CA SER A 225 3.64 22.66 9.61
C SER A 225 4.40 22.09 10.80
N PRO A 226 5.32 21.14 10.62
CA PRO A 226 6.16 20.65 11.69
C PRO A 226 7.17 21.69 12.15
N GLY A 227 7.51 21.65 13.44
CA GLY A 227 8.53 22.51 14.02
C GLY A 227 9.93 22.15 13.51
N VAL A 228 10.60 23.09 12.82
CA VAL A 228 11.89 22.84 12.17
C VAL A 228 12.98 22.33 13.15
N PHE A 229 12.95 22.75 14.42
CA PHE A 229 13.89 22.26 15.43
C PHE A 229 13.73 20.77 15.75
N ASN A 230 12.53 20.19 15.56
CA ASN A 230 12.33 18.74 15.70
C ASN A 230 13.14 17.95 14.66
N LEU A 231 13.45 18.56 13.51
CA LEU A 231 14.32 17.98 12.47
C LEU A 231 15.80 18.29 12.77
N ILE A 232 16.15 19.57 12.90
CA ILE A 232 17.53 20.05 13.01
C ILE A 232 18.27 19.41 14.19
N MET A 233 17.66 19.39 15.39
CA MET A 233 18.32 18.97 16.63
C MET A 233 18.79 17.52 16.64
N LYS A 234 18.27 16.69 15.75
CA LYS A 234 18.60 15.26 15.67
C LYS A 234 18.85 14.77 14.23
N ARG A 235 19.00 15.70 13.28
CA ARG A 235 19.18 15.38 11.85
C ARG A 235 18.12 14.36 11.37
N ARG A 236 16.86 14.59 11.77
CA ARG A 236 15.75 13.72 11.40
C ARG A 236 15.27 14.02 9.99
N THR A 237 14.75 13.01 9.32
CA THR A 237 14.17 13.12 8.00
C THR A 237 12.65 13.06 8.08
N LEU A 238 11.98 13.99 7.40
CA LEU A 238 10.57 13.88 7.05
C LEU A 238 10.50 13.71 5.53
N ALA A 239 9.96 12.58 5.06
CA ALA A 239 9.94 12.21 3.66
C ALA A 239 8.56 11.74 3.22
N GLY A 240 8.34 11.65 1.91
CA GLY A 240 7.20 10.98 1.30
C GLY A 240 7.64 9.73 0.53
N SER A 241 6.72 8.81 0.29
CA SER A 241 6.89 7.67 -0.59
C SER A 241 5.59 7.39 -1.34
N LEU A 242 5.67 7.20 -2.64
CA LEU A 242 4.53 6.93 -3.51
C LEU A 242 4.62 5.49 -4.01
N ILE A 243 3.67 4.61 -3.61
CA ILE A 243 3.61 3.22 -4.07
C ILE A 243 5.01 2.60 -4.25
N GLY A 244 5.28 1.91 -5.35
CA GLY A 244 6.58 1.42 -5.79
C GLY A 244 6.57 1.14 -7.28
N GLY A 245 7.75 1.04 -7.90
CA GLY A 245 7.91 0.66 -9.30
C GLY A 245 7.56 -0.80 -9.55
N ILE A 246 7.56 -1.21 -10.81
CA ILE A 246 7.19 -2.57 -11.21
C ILE A 246 8.15 -3.63 -10.64
N PRO A 247 9.49 -3.46 -10.71
CA PRO A 247 10.42 -4.42 -10.12
C PRO A 247 10.28 -4.52 -8.59
N GLU A 248 10.10 -3.39 -7.92
CA GLU A 248 9.92 -3.36 -6.46
C GLU A 248 8.61 -4.02 -6.03
N THR A 249 7.53 -3.82 -6.81
CA THR A 249 6.26 -4.50 -6.57
C THR A 249 6.38 -6.01 -6.77
N GLN A 250 7.15 -6.46 -7.77
CA GLN A 250 7.42 -7.88 -7.96
C GLN A 250 8.25 -8.46 -6.81
N GLU A 251 9.30 -7.76 -6.37
CA GLU A 251 10.10 -8.17 -5.20
C GLU A 251 9.23 -8.34 -3.95
N MET A 252 8.35 -7.39 -3.69
CA MET A 252 7.40 -7.45 -2.57
C MET A 252 6.46 -8.67 -2.69
N LEU A 253 5.89 -8.93 -3.87
CA LEU A 253 5.02 -10.09 -4.08
C LEU A 253 5.76 -11.42 -3.87
N ASP A 254 7.00 -11.52 -4.37
CA ASP A 254 7.82 -12.71 -4.21
C ASP A 254 8.19 -12.94 -2.74
N PHE A 255 8.58 -11.88 -2.02
CA PHE A 255 8.82 -11.91 -0.58
C PHE A 255 7.55 -12.34 0.19
N CYS A 256 6.40 -11.76 -0.15
CA CYS A 256 5.13 -12.12 0.51
C CYS A 256 4.75 -13.59 0.28
N ALA A 257 4.98 -14.11 -0.92
CA ALA A 257 4.72 -15.52 -1.22
C ALA A 257 5.65 -16.45 -0.42
N GLU A 258 6.93 -16.11 -0.30
CA GLU A 258 7.93 -16.89 0.45
C GLU A 258 7.63 -16.91 1.95
N HIS A 259 7.20 -15.77 2.51
CA HIS A 259 6.97 -15.61 3.95
C HIS A 259 5.49 -15.82 4.36
N GLY A 260 4.61 -16.18 3.42
CA GLY A 260 3.19 -16.42 3.70
C GLY A 260 2.43 -15.15 4.10
N VAL A 261 2.89 -13.97 3.67
CA VAL A 261 2.24 -12.69 3.98
C VAL A 261 1.13 -12.41 2.97
N VAL A 262 -0.08 -12.20 3.47
CA VAL A 262 -1.24 -11.76 2.68
C VAL A 262 -2.04 -10.73 3.47
N ALA A 263 -2.91 -9.98 2.79
CA ALA A 263 -3.81 -9.02 3.46
C ALA A 263 -4.93 -9.71 4.22
N ASP A 264 -5.44 -9.07 5.27
CA ASP A 264 -6.69 -9.49 5.91
C ASP A 264 -7.85 -8.83 5.16
N ILE A 265 -8.77 -9.65 4.67
CA ILE A 265 -9.82 -9.22 3.74
C ILE A 265 -11.20 -9.71 4.15
N GLU A 266 -12.20 -9.00 3.64
CA GLU A 266 -13.57 -9.47 3.55
C GLU A 266 -13.90 -9.58 2.05
N LEU A 267 -14.21 -10.81 1.59
CA LEU A 267 -14.63 -11.03 0.21
C LEU A 267 -16.09 -10.62 0.06
N ILE A 268 -16.39 -9.84 -0.97
CA ILE A 268 -17.74 -9.35 -1.26
C ILE A 268 -18.15 -9.66 -2.69
N ARG A 269 -19.44 -9.73 -2.92
CA ARG A 269 -20.03 -9.81 -4.27
C ARG A 269 -20.11 -8.41 -4.90
N ALA A 270 -20.22 -8.35 -6.22
CA ALA A 270 -20.33 -7.07 -6.94
C ALA A 270 -21.54 -6.23 -6.51
N GLU A 271 -22.66 -6.85 -6.22
CA GLU A 271 -23.88 -6.18 -5.73
C GLU A 271 -23.72 -5.53 -4.35
N GLU A 272 -22.73 -5.96 -3.55
CA GLU A 272 -22.48 -5.46 -2.19
C GLU A 272 -21.56 -4.22 -2.16
N ILE A 273 -21.02 -3.78 -3.30
CA ILE A 273 -20.04 -2.70 -3.39
C ILE A 273 -20.52 -1.43 -2.66
N ASN A 274 -21.77 -1.00 -2.87
CA ASN A 274 -22.29 0.21 -2.23
C ASN A 274 -22.37 0.07 -0.70
N ALA A 275 -22.81 -1.07 -0.21
CA ALA A 275 -22.86 -1.36 1.22
C ALA A 275 -21.45 -1.43 1.83
N ALA A 276 -20.48 -2.00 1.11
CA ALA A 276 -19.08 -2.03 1.52
C ALA A 276 -18.47 -0.62 1.61
N TYR A 277 -18.78 0.28 0.68
CA TYR A 277 -18.38 1.70 0.78
C TYR A 277 -18.95 2.39 2.02
N GLU A 278 -20.20 2.16 2.35
CA GLU A 278 -20.81 2.72 3.57
C GLU A 278 -20.16 2.18 4.84
N ARG A 279 -19.82 0.89 4.89
CA ARG A 279 -19.09 0.27 6.00
C ARG A 279 -17.68 0.83 6.11
N MET A 280 -16.98 0.99 4.99
CA MET A 280 -15.62 1.55 4.95
C MET A 280 -15.59 2.98 5.50
N LEU A 281 -16.57 3.82 5.15
CA LEU A 281 -16.68 5.20 5.68
C LEU A 281 -16.89 5.23 7.19
N LYS A 282 -17.50 4.19 7.76
CA LYS A 282 -17.68 4.03 9.22
C LYS A 282 -16.48 3.36 9.90
N GLY A 283 -15.47 2.94 9.14
CA GLY A 283 -14.32 2.18 9.65
C GLY A 283 -14.68 0.74 10.05
N ASP A 284 -15.78 0.22 9.55
CA ASP A 284 -16.29 -1.14 9.80
C ASP A 284 -15.76 -2.11 8.72
N VAL A 285 -14.46 -2.36 8.75
CA VAL A 285 -13.79 -3.36 7.90
C VAL A 285 -12.45 -3.77 8.51
N LYS A 286 -12.08 -5.03 8.39
CA LYS A 286 -10.79 -5.58 8.81
C LYS A 286 -10.14 -6.40 7.68
N TYR A 287 -9.32 -5.80 6.80
CA TYR A 287 -9.00 -4.37 6.71
C TYR A 287 -9.30 -3.88 5.29
N ARG A 288 -9.60 -4.80 4.36
CA ARG A 288 -9.86 -4.53 2.94
C ARG A 288 -11.08 -5.31 2.48
N PHE A 289 -11.93 -4.68 1.68
CA PHE A 289 -12.90 -5.40 0.88
C PHE A 289 -12.27 -5.82 -0.44
N VAL A 290 -12.53 -7.06 -0.86
CA VAL A 290 -12.12 -7.58 -2.17
C VAL A 290 -13.36 -8.07 -2.89
N ILE A 291 -13.55 -7.63 -4.13
CA ILE A 291 -14.72 -7.98 -4.94
C ILE A 291 -14.44 -9.27 -5.68
N ASP A 292 -15.34 -10.22 -5.56
CA ASP A 292 -15.37 -11.39 -6.45
C ASP A 292 -16.00 -10.99 -7.78
N ASN A 293 -15.17 -10.75 -8.78
CA ASN A 293 -15.62 -10.31 -10.10
C ASN A 293 -16.38 -11.42 -10.88
N THR A 294 -16.35 -12.68 -10.46
CA THR A 294 -17.20 -13.73 -11.04
C THR A 294 -18.68 -13.45 -10.79
N THR A 295 -19.00 -12.57 -9.86
CA THR A 295 -20.37 -12.15 -9.52
C THR A 295 -20.84 -10.92 -10.30
N LEU A 296 -20.02 -10.37 -11.21
CA LEU A 296 -20.40 -9.26 -12.10
C LEU A 296 -21.37 -9.72 -13.21
N ALA A 297 -21.23 -10.98 -13.67
CA ALA A 297 -22.10 -11.59 -14.66
C ALA A 297 -23.35 -12.12 -13.95
N GLY A 298 -24.41 -11.31 -13.92
CA GLY A 298 -25.71 -11.65 -13.39
C GLY A 298 -26.81 -11.13 -14.29
#